data_79b0eda4fc3af6618ad5f9ebd720cbcf
#
_entry.id   79b0eda4fc3af6618ad5f9ebd720cbcf
#
_cell.length_a   1.000
_cell.length_b   1.000
_cell.length_c   1.000
_cell.angle_alpha   90.00
_cell.angle_beta   90.00
_cell.angle_gamma   90.00
#
_symmetry.space_group_name_H-M   'P 1'
#
loop_
_entity.id
_entity.type
_entity.pdbx_description
1 polymer ?
#
loop_
_entity_poly.entity_id
_entity_poly.type
_entity_poly.pdbx_seq_one_letter_code
_entity_poly.pdbx_strand_id
1 'polypeptide(L)'
;MTPATDVGLEVLDPQRDAQLLERWLRSTHVVRWWGAPDSHLRTLGQRSKDTQALITADGRPVGYLCWQRPSREELEAARLTDLPEDLVDIDILIGEPDYLGCGVGPKALAVLLARLRGEGVKFAGLGTSISNRTAIRAFEKAGFSFFGDFEDPDGPYRYMVAQLDCAVEQQHAADGAARRR
;
A
#
# COMPACT_ATOMS: atom_id res chain seq x y z
N MET A 1 -14.25 1.40 20.14
CA MET A 1 -12.93 0.79 19.88
C MET A 1 -11.89 1.87 20.02
N THR A 2 -10.83 1.63 20.78
CA THR A 2 -9.73 2.57 20.96
C THR A 2 -8.86 2.55 19.69
N PRO A 3 -8.47 3.68 19.10
CA PRO A 3 -7.57 3.70 17.96
C PRO A 3 -6.21 3.12 18.39
N ALA A 4 -5.62 2.28 17.53
CA ALA A 4 -4.27 1.78 17.74
C ALA A 4 -3.29 2.94 17.88
N THR A 5 -2.46 2.91 18.92
CA THR A 5 -1.57 4.04 19.27
C THR A 5 -0.27 3.93 18.49
N ASP A 6 0.28 2.73 18.40
CA ASP A 6 1.53 2.42 17.71
C ASP A 6 1.27 1.47 16.54
N VAL A 7 1.62 1.89 15.31
CA VAL A 7 1.50 1.09 14.11
C VAL A 7 2.85 1.03 13.43
N GLY A 8 3.35 -0.20 13.23
CA GLY A 8 4.65 -0.47 12.63
C GLY A 8 4.58 -1.47 11.48
N LEU A 9 5.74 -1.69 10.86
CA LEU A 9 5.95 -2.72 9.85
C LEU A 9 7.07 -3.65 10.31
N GLU A 10 6.77 -4.95 10.36
CA GLU A 10 7.74 -6.00 10.66
C GLU A 10 8.04 -6.83 9.43
N VAL A 11 9.31 -7.27 9.31
CA VAL A 11 9.72 -8.16 8.22
C VAL A 11 8.94 -9.47 8.31
N LEU A 12 8.28 -9.81 7.21
CA LEU A 12 7.54 -11.05 7.09
C LEU A 12 8.51 -12.23 6.96
N ASP A 13 8.30 -13.28 7.76
CA ASP A 13 8.94 -14.58 7.59
C ASP A 13 7.92 -15.54 6.96
N PRO A 14 8.10 -15.93 5.68
CA PRO A 14 7.13 -16.78 4.97
C PRO A 14 6.89 -18.14 5.62
N GLN A 15 7.85 -18.67 6.37
CA GLN A 15 7.70 -19.96 7.06
C GLN A 15 6.95 -19.80 8.38
N ARG A 16 7.34 -18.81 9.18
CA ARG A 16 6.71 -18.53 10.48
C ARG A 16 5.28 -18.02 10.31
N ASP A 17 5.06 -17.13 9.35
CA ASP A 17 3.82 -16.34 9.24
C ASP A 17 2.82 -16.93 8.24
N ALA A 18 3.16 -18.04 7.55
CA ALA A 18 2.31 -18.66 6.52
C ALA A 18 0.87 -18.94 7.01
N GLN A 19 0.72 -19.54 8.17
CA GLN A 19 -0.59 -19.89 8.73
C GLN A 19 -1.42 -18.63 9.08
N LEU A 20 -0.75 -17.57 9.56
CA LEU A 20 -1.37 -16.29 9.85
C LEU A 20 -1.92 -15.64 8.57
N LEU A 21 -1.10 -15.60 7.53
CA LEU A 21 -1.49 -15.04 6.22
C LEU A 21 -2.61 -15.85 5.58
N GLU A 22 -2.54 -17.19 5.62
CA GLU A 22 -3.61 -18.05 5.11
C GLU A 22 -4.93 -17.78 5.83
N ARG A 23 -4.93 -17.68 7.14
CA ARG A 23 -6.11 -17.35 7.94
C ARG A 23 -6.72 -16.00 7.51
N TRP A 24 -5.90 -14.97 7.32
CA TRP A 24 -6.37 -13.66 6.89
C TRP A 24 -6.91 -13.67 5.46
N LEU A 25 -6.20 -14.28 4.53
CA LEU A 25 -6.63 -14.36 3.13
C LEU A 25 -7.93 -15.16 2.95
N ARG A 26 -8.22 -16.11 3.84
CA ARG A 26 -9.47 -16.87 3.85
C ARG A 26 -10.59 -16.20 4.65
N SER A 27 -10.35 -15.10 5.34
CA SER A 27 -11.39 -14.40 6.09
C SER A 27 -12.36 -13.67 5.15
N THR A 28 -13.66 -13.69 5.48
CA THR A 28 -14.72 -13.16 4.60
C THR A 28 -14.51 -11.69 4.21
N HIS A 29 -14.03 -10.86 5.13
CA HIS A 29 -13.82 -9.45 4.85
C HIS A 29 -12.63 -9.19 3.92
N VAL A 30 -11.62 -10.09 3.90
CA VAL A 30 -10.49 -10.01 2.97
C VAL A 30 -10.89 -10.57 1.60
N VAL A 31 -11.48 -11.79 1.57
CA VAL A 31 -11.94 -12.43 0.32
C VAL A 31 -12.86 -11.51 -0.48
N ARG A 32 -13.70 -10.74 0.20
CA ARG A 32 -14.61 -9.78 -0.45
C ARG A 32 -13.89 -8.79 -1.36
N TRP A 33 -12.65 -8.39 -1.04
CA TRP A 33 -11.93 -7.33 -1.75
C TRP A 33 -10.67 -7.82 -2.47
N TRP A 34 -10.13 -8.93 -2.01
CA TRP A 34 -8.91 -9.54 -2.56
C TRP A 34 -9.20 -10.71 -3.49
N GLY A 35 -10.43 -11.22 -3.53
CA GLY A 35 -10.81 -12.36 -4.37
C GLY A 35 -10.30 -13.70 -3.84
N ALA A 36 -9.96 -14.61 -4.74
CA ALA A 36 -9.62 -15.99 -4.40
C ALA A 36 -8.29 -16.11 -3.62
N PRO A 37 -8.30 -16.68 -2.40
CA PRO A 37 -7.10 -16.74 -1.54
C PRO A 37 -5.96 -17.58 -2.14
N ASP A 38 -6.25 -18.61 -2.91
CA ASP A 38 -5.24 -19.54 -3.41
C ASP A 38 -4.27 -18.92 -4.44
N SER A 39 -4.70 -17.90 -5.17
CA SER A 39 -3.82 -17.13 -6.06
C SER A 39 -2.80 -16.32 -5.28
N HIS A 40 -3.25 -15.63 -4.23
CA HIS A 40 -2.39 -14.82 -3.38
C HIS A 40 -1.41 -15.68 -2.57
N LEU A 41 -1.86 -16.83 -2.04
CA LEU A 41 -1.00 -17.76 -1.31
C LEU A 41 0.15 -18.30 -2.17
N ARG A 42 -0.09 -18.55 -3.47
CA ARG A 42 0.97 -18.96 -4.39
C ARG A 42 2.03 -17.90 -4.63
N THR A 43 1.61 -16.64 -4.72
CA THR A 43 2.53 -15.52 -4.98
C THR A 43 3.31 -15.08 -3.75
N LEU A 44 2.77 -15.24 -2.54
CA LEU A 44 3.44 -14.87 -1.30
C LEU A 44 4.82 -15.51 -1.14
N GLY A 45 4.96 -16.79 -1.48
CA GLY A 45 6.23 -17.51 -1.40
C GLY A 45 7.27 -17.12 -2.46
N GLN A 46 6.84 -16.40 -3.50
CA GLN A 46 7.69 -15.98 -4.62
C GLN A 46 8.19 -14.54 -4.48
N ARG A 47 7.57 -13.73 -3.60
CA ARG A 47 7.95 -12.33 -3.37
C ARG A 47 9.23 -12.23 -2.55
N SER A 48 10.04 -11.20 -2.83
CA SER A 48 11.20 -10.87 -1.99
C SER A 48 10.76 -10.49 -0.59
N LYS A 49 11.54 -10.89 0.42
CA LYS A 49 11.33 -10.49 1.82
C LYS A 49 11.41 -8.97 2.02
N ASP A 50 12.15 -8.29 1.15
CA ASP A 50 12.36 -6.84 1.24
C ASP A 50 11.17 -6.02 0.73
N THR A 51 10.22 -6.68 0.05
CA THR A 51 9.06 -6.04 -0.58
C THR A 51 7.72 -6.50 0.02
N GLN A 52 7.74 -6.99 1.25
CA GLN A 52 6.55 -7.39 1.98
C GLN A 52 6.76 -7.26 3.49
N ALA A 53 5.69 -6.98 4.22
CA ALA A 53 5.74 -6.82 5.66
C ALA A 53 4.42 -7.19 6.35
N LEU A 54 4.51 -7.59 7.61
CA LEU A 54 3.38 -7.60 8.53
C LEU A 54 3.12 -6.18 9.03
N ILE A 55 1.85 -5.79 9.07
CA ILE A 55 1.41 -4.60 9.78
C ILE A 55 1.21 -4.97 11.23
N THR A 56 1.86 -4.25 12.12
CA THR A 56 1.68 -4.42 13.57
C THR A 56 0.91 -3.24 14.17
N ALA A 57 0.09 -3.53 15.17
CA ALA A 57 -0.59 -2.54 15.98
C ALA A 57 -0.39 -2.89 17.45
N ASP A 58 0.22 -1.96 18.21
CA ASP A 58 0.58 -2.16 19.62
C ASP A 58 1.35 -3.49 19.83
N GLY A 59 2.31 -3.78 18.91
CA GLY A 59 3.18 -4.96 18.94
C GLY A 59 2.52 -6.28 18.49
N ARG A 60 1.30 -6.25 17.94
CA ARG A 60 0.61 -7.44 17.44
C ARG A 60 0.45 -7.40 15.93
N PRO A 61 0.71 -8.50 15.22
CA PRO A 61 0.42 -8.59 13.78
C PRO A 61 -1.10 -8.49 13.54
N VAL A 62 -1.52 -7.54 12.70
CA VAL A 62 -2.93 -7.26 12.42
C VAL A 62 -3.26 -7.16 10.94
N GLY A 63 -2.24 -7.16 10.07
CA GLY A 63 -2.43 -7.06 8.63
C GLY A 63 -1.14 -7.34 7.87
N TYR A 64 -1.23 -7.20 6.56
CA TYR A 64 -0.14 -7.46 5.62
C TYR A 64 -0.12 -6.38 4.55
N LEU A 65 1.04 -6.04 4.08
CA LEU A 65 1.25 -5.26 2.87
C LEU A 65 2.44 -5.78 2.07
N CYS A 66 2.38 -5.56 0.78
CA CYS A 66 3.50 -5.79 -0.11
C CYS A 66 3.57 -4.68 -1.16
N TRP A 67 4.74 -4.57 -1.79
CA TRP A 67 4.96 -3.57 -2.83
C TRP A 67 5.89 -4.10 -3.90
N GLN A 68 5.72 -3.60 -5.11
CA GLN A 68 6.54 -3.98 -6.26
C GLN A 68 6.54 -2.87 -7.30
N ARG A 69 7.49 -2.91 -8.23
CA ARG A 69 7.41 -2.12 -9.45
C ARG A 69 6.62 -2.95 -10.47
N PRO A 70 5.47 -2.46 -10.95
CA PRO A 70 4.72 -3.17 -11.97
C PRO A 70 5.54 -3.22 -13.26
N SER A 71 5.45 -4.34 -13.96
CA SER A 71 6.02 -4.45 -15.30
C SER A 71 5.20 -3.63 -16.31
N ARG A 72 5.82 -3.27 -17.43
CA ARG A 72 5.11 -2.58 -18.51
C ARG A 72 3.92 -3.41 -19.03
N GLU A 73 4.08 -4.72 -19.12
CA GLU A 73 3.03 -5.64 -19.54
C GLU A 73 1.83 -5.62 -18.59
N GLU A 74 2.06 -5.59 -17.27
CA GLU A 74 1.00 -5.46 -16.25
C GLU A 74 0.28 -4.11 -16.37
N LEU A 75 1.01 -3.02 -16.58
CA LEU A 75 0.43 -1.69 -16.78
C LEU A 75 -0.40 -1.62 -18.07
N GLU A 76 0.06 -2.20 -19.16
CA GLU A 76 -0.65 -2.27 -20.43
C GLU A 76 -1.94 -3.11 -20.30
N ALA A 77 -1.87 -4.27 -19.63
CA ALA A 77 -3.03 -5.11 -19.36
C ALA A 77 -4.09 -4.41 -18.51
N ALA A 78 -3.66 -3.63 -17.52
CA ALA A 78 -4.54 -2.83 -16.67
C ALA A 78 -4.97 -1.48 -17.29
N ARG A 79 -4.48 -1.13 -18.50
CA ARG A 79 -4.70 0.17 -19.16
C ARG A 79 -4.22 1.37 -18.32
N LEU A 80 -3.15 1.18 -17.57
CA LEU A 80 -2.53 2.18 -16.69
C LEU A 80 -1.19 2.67 -17.25
N THR A 81 -1.08 2.80 -18.57
CA THR A 81 0.15 3.18 -19.28
C THR A 81 0.62 4.60 -19.01
N ASP A 82 -0.26 5.46 -18.50
CA ASP A 82 0.05 6.85 -18.16
C ASP A 82 0.66 7.01 -16.76
N LEU A 83 0.83 5.89 -16.01
CA LEU A 83 1.51 5.91 -14.72
C LEU A 83 3.01 6.18 -14.87
N PRO A 84 3.64 6.87 -13.90
CA PRO A 84 5.08 7.07 -13.88
C PRO A 84 5.85 5.74 -13.91
N GLU A 85 6.92 5.66 -14.73
CA GLU A 85 7.71 4.43 -14.90
C GLU A 85 8.42 3.96 -13.61
N ASP A 86 8.68 4.87 -12.66
CA ASP A 86 9.33 4.60 -11.38
C ASP A 86 8.33 4.41 -10.22
N LEU A 87 7.04 4.27 -10.53
CA LEU A 87 6.00 4.04 -9.54
C LEU A 87 6.18 2.68 -8.85
N VAL A 88 5.96 2.66 -7.55
CA VAL A 88 5.84 1.43 -6.73
C VAL A 88 4.38 1.17 -6.43
N ASP A 89 3.87 0.02 -6.85
CA ASP A 89 2.52 -0.44 -6.58
C ASP A 89 2.43 -1.14 -5.22
N ILE A 90 1.37 -0.88 -4.46
CA ILE A 90 1.19 -1.36 -3.08
C ILE A 90 -0.11 -2.13 -2.97
N ASP A 91 -0.04 -3.32 -2.38
CA ASP A 91 -1.20 -4.06 -1.90
C ASP A 91 -1.24 -4.05 -0.38
N ILE A 92 -2.42 -3.84 0.20
CA ILE A 92 -2.59 -3.79 1.66
C ILE A 92 -3.87 -4.49 2.11
N LEU A 93 -3.79 -5.28 3.17
CA LEU A 93 -4.95 -5.81 3.88
C LEU A 93 -4.82 -5.66 5.40
N ILE A 94 -5.95 -5.44 6.06
CA ILE A 94 -6.08 -5.61 7.51
C ILE A 94 -6.73 -6.97 7.73
N GLY A 95 -5.96 -7.88 8.30
CA GLY A 95 -6.37 -9.28 8.48
C GLY A 95 -7.23 -9.51 9.73
N GLU A 96 -6.98 -8.74 10.79
CA GLU A 96 -7.74 -8.84 12.05
C GLU A 96 -8.97 -7.91 11.99
N PRO A 97 -10.21 -8.47 12.04
CA PRO A 97 -11.44 -7.68 11.87
C PRO A 97 -11.62 -6.60 12.94
N ASP A 98 -11.12 -6.79 14.15
CA ASP A 98 -11.21 -5.82 15.24
C ASP A 98 -10.43 -4.53 14.98
N TYR A 99 -9.51 -4.56 14.03
CA TYR A 99 -8.69 -3.40 13.65
C TYR A 99 -9.21 -2.66 12.40
N LEU A 100 -10.31 -3.14 11.81
CA LEU A 100 -10.96 -2.44 10.70
C LEU A 100 -11.56 -1.11 11.18
N GLY A 101 -11.31 -0.05 10.41
CA GLY A 101 -11.81 1.29 10.74
C GLY A 101 -11.09 1.99 11.92
N CYS A 102 -10.08 1.36 12.52
CA CYS A 102 -9.32 1.91 13.66
C CYS A 102 -8.13 2.81 13.24
N GLY A 103 -8.01 3.13 11.95
CA GLY A 103 -6.93 3.99 11.44
C GLY A 103 -5.58 3.27 11.23
N VAL A 104 -5.54 1.95 11.37
CA VAL A 104 -4.31 1.14 11.15
C VAL A 104 -3.83 1.25 9.71
N GLY A 105 -4.71 1.08 8.72
CA GLY A 105 -4.34 1.13 7.30
C GLY A 105 -3.63 2.42 6.89
N PRO A 106 -4.22 3.61 7.11
CA PRO A 106 -3.54 4.88 6.81
C PRO A 106 -2.20 5.06 7.52
N LYS A 107 -2.07 4.62 8.77
CA LYS A 107 -0.81 4.70 9.53
C LYS A 107 0.26 3.75 8.94
N ALA A 108 -0.11 2.51 8.62
CA ALA A 108 0.80 1.56 8.00
C ALA A 108 1.31 2.05 6.63
N LEU A 109 0.40 2.61 5.81
CA LEU A 109 0.78 3.24 4.55
C LEU A 109 1.73 4.41 4.77
N ALA A 110 1.49 5.28 5.75
CA ALA A 110 2.38 6.40 6.05
C ALA A 110 3.80 5.93 6.43
N VAL A 111 3.93 4.83 7.21
CA VAL A 111 5.22 4.22 7.54
C VAL A 111 5.92 3.71 6.28
N LEU A 112 5.20 2.98 5.40
CA LEU A 112 5.77 2.49 4.15
C LEU A 112 6.19 3.64 3.23
N LEU A 113 5.34 4.66 3.04
CA LEU A 113 5.63 5.81 2.18
C LEU A 113 6.87 6.59 2.67
N ALA A 114 7.05 6.72 3.99
CA ALA A 114 8.25 7.32 4.57
C ALA A 114 9.51 6.51 4.24
N ARG A 115 9.44 5.18 4.31
CA ARG A 115 10.53 4.28 3.93
C ARG A 115 10.83 4.42 2.43
N LEU A 116 9.83 4.29 1.55
CA LEU A 116 9.99 4.39 0.10
C LEU A 116 10.58 5.74 -0.33
N ARG A 117 10.15 6.84 0.33
CA ARG A 117 10.75 8.17 0.13
C ARG A 117 12.24 8.17 0.48
N GLY A 118 12.62 7.55 1.60
CA GLY A 118 14.03 7.41 2.01
C GLY A 118 14.86 6.58 1.02
N GLU A 119 14.22 5.67 0.28
CA GLU A 119 14.81 4.87 -0.79
C GLU A 119 14.82 5.59 -2.16
N GLY A 120 14.34 6.83 -2.23
CA GLY A 120 14.33 7.66 -3.44
C GLY A 120 13.17 7.37 -4.40
N VAL A 121 12.16 6.63 -3.97
CA VAL A 121 10.93 6.40 -4.75
C VAL A 121 10.15 7.71 -4.84
N LYS A 122 9.71 8.08 -6.04
CA LYS A 122 8.98 9.34 -6.29
C LYS A 122 7.47 9.17 -6.29
N PHE A 123 6.97 8.00 -6.67
CA PHE A 123 5.55 7.73 -6.78
C PHE A 123 5.20 6.38 -6.17
N ALA A 124 4.10 6.35 -5.45
CA ALA A 124 3.48 5.11 -4.98
C ALA A 124 2.03 5.06 -5.45
N GLY A 125 1.57 3.89 -5.85
CA GLY A 125 0.21 3.67 -6.31
C GLY A 125 -0.45 2.49 -5.61
N LEU A 126 -1.76 2.44 -5.67
CA LEU A 126 -2.57 1.31 -5.22
C LEU A 126 -3.96 1.36 -5.86
N GLY A 127 -4.56 0.19 -6.00
CA GLY A 127 -5.90 0.05 -6.55
C GLY A 127 -6.89 -0.59 -5.58
N THR A 128 -8.17 -0.30 -5.76
CA THR A 128 -9.25 -0.98 -5.05
C THR A 128 -10.57 -0.86 -5.82
N SER A 129 -11.51 -1.78 -5.56
CA SER A 129 -12.85 -1.65 -6.11
C SER A 129 -13.46 -0.27 -5.78
N ILE A 130 -14.13 0.36 -6.73
CA ILE A 130 -14.83 1.65 -6.51
C ILE A 130 -15.91 1.55 -5.43
N SER A 131 -16.39 0.35 -5.15
CA SER A 131 -17.37 0.09 -4.10
C SER A 131 -16.74 0.01 -2.70
N ASN A 132 -15.41 -0.14 -2.60
CA ASN A 132 -14.69 -0.19 -1.33
C ASN A 132 -14.41 1.21 -0.77
N ARG A 133 -15.48 1.92 -0.41
CA ARG A 133 -15.43 3.29 0.10
C ARG A 133 -14.54 3.45 1.33
N THR A 134 -14.44 2.37 2.14
CA THR A 134 -13.60 2.37 3.35
C THR A 134 -12.12 2.42 2.99
N ALA A 135 -11.69 1.59 2.03
CA ALA A 135 -10.30 1.61 1.56
C ALA A 135 -9.97 2.95 0.87
N ILE A 136 -10.84 3.45 -0.02
CA ILE A 136 -10.63 4.74 -0.70
C ILE A 136 -10.38 5.86 0.32
N ARG A 137 -11.23 5.99 1.34
CA ARG A 137 -11.04 7.00 2.40
C ARG A 137 -9.76 6.78 3.23
N ALA A 138 -9.36 5.52 3.43
CA ALA A 138 -8.11 5.21 4.12
C ALA A 138 -6.89 5.65 3.29
N PHE A 139 -6.93 5.45 1.98
CA PHE A 139 -5.89 5.85 1.04
C PHE A 139 -5.79 7.37 0.91
N GLU A 140 -6.93 8.08 0.82
CA GLU A 140 -6.97 9.55 0.87
C GLU A 140 -6.31 10.09 2.14
N LYS A 141 -6.59 9.49 3.30
CA LYS A 141 -5.95 9.87 4.59
C LYS A 141 -4.45 9.60 4.62
N ALA A 142 -3.96 8.64 3.84
CA ALA A 142 -2.54 8.34 3.72
C ALA A 142 -1.83 9.23 2.68
N GLY A 143 -2.56 10.12 1.97
CA GLY A 143 -1.99 11.05 1.01
C GLY A 143 -2.08 10.62 -0.44
N PHE A 144 -2.84 9.56 -0.74
CA PHE A 144 -3.13 9.17 -2.12
C PHE A 144 -4.27 10.02 -2.68
N SER A 145 -4.17 10.36 -3.95
CA SER A 145 -5.19 11.06 -4.73
C SER A 145 -5.66 10.21 -5.90
N PHE A 146 -6.87 10.50 -6.38
CA PHE A 146 -7.46 9.85 -7.55
C PHE A 146 -6.54 10.00 -8.77
N PHE A 147 -6.26 8.90 -9.45
CA PHE A 147 -5.56 8.88 -10.72
C PHE A 147 -6.52 8.51 -11.87
N GLY A 148 -7.25 7.40 -11.75
CA GLY A 148 -8.18 6.93 -12.76
C GLY A 148 -9.02 5.75 -12.29
N ASP A 149 -10.11 5.51 -12.99
CA ASP A 149 -10.92 4.29 -12.85
C ASP A 149 -10.69 3.40 -14.08
N PHE A 150 -10.60 2.10 -13.88
CA PHE A 150 -10.39 1.10 -14.92
C PHE A 150 -11.27 -0.13 -14.69
N GLU A 151 -11.47 -0.93 -15.74
CA GLU A 151 -12.23 -2.17 -15.68
C GLU A 151 -11.28 -3.35 -15.41
N ASP A 152 -11.60 -4.11 -14.38
CA ASP A 152 -10.96 -5.36 -14.01
C ASP A 152 -11.98 -6.51 -14.19
N PRO A 153 -11.57 -7.77 -14.40
CA PRO A 153 -12.49 -8.91 -14.45
C PRO A 153 -13.47 -9.02 -13.27
N ASP A 154 -13.06 -8.53 -12.09
CA ASP A 154 -13.86 -8.52 -10.86
C ASP A 154 -14.72 -7.24 -10.72
N GLY A 155 -14.70 -6.35 -11.70
CA GLY A 155 -15.50 -5.12 -11.76
C GLY A 155 -14.68 -3.83 -11.75
N PRO A 156 -15.35 -2.67 -11.67
CA PRO A 156 -14.68 -1.38 -11.79
C PRO A 156 -13.77 -1.10 -10.58
N TYR A 157 -12.55 -0.70 -10.90
CA TYR A 157 -11.46 -0.42 -9.96
C TYR A 157 -11.04 1.04 -10.03
N ARG A 158 -10.69 1.59 -8.88
CA ARG A 158 -10.07 2.91 -8.73
C ARG A 158 -8.60 2.76 -8.45
N TYR A 159 -7.78 3.45 -9.23
CA TYR A 159 -6.36 3.59 -8.98
C TYR A 159 -6.06 4.96 -8.38
N MET A 160 -5.20 4.99 -7.37
CA MET A 160 -4.83 6.19 -6.64
C MET A 160 -3.31 6.28 -6.53
N VAL A 161 -2.76 7.48 -6.58
CA VAL A 161 -1.31 7.74 -6.58
C VAL A 161 -0.96 8.75 -5.49
N ALA A 162 0.14 8.50 -4.80
CA ALA A 162 0.81 9.44 -3.92
C ALA A 162 2.15 9.86 -4.53
N GLN A 163 2.41 11.16 -4.61
CA GLN A 163 3.71 11.70 -4.96
C GLN A 163 4.56 11.80 -3.69
N LEU A 164 5.77 11.24 -3.74
CA LEU A 164 6.69 11.18 -2.61
C LEU A 164 7.83 12.17 -2.84
N ASP A 165 7.57 13.47 -2.60
CA ASP A 165 8.60 14.48 -2.80
C ASP A 165 9.80 14.24 -1.88
N CYS A 166 10.99 14.19 -2.47
CA CYS A 166 12.23 14.29 -1.72
C CYS A 166 12.33 15.71 -1.12
N ALA A 167 12.43 15.83 0.19
CA ALA A 167 12.55 17.09 0.91
C ALA A 167 13.82 17.94 0.60
N VAL A 168 14.53 17.64 -0.50
CA VAL A 168 15.82 18.28 -0.83
C VAL A 168 15.68 19.53 -1.69
N GLU A 169 14.54 19.78 -2.36
CA GLU A 169 14.44 20.96 -3.25
C GLU A 169 13.98 22.26 -2.57
N GLN A 170 13.40 22.20 -1.38
CA GLN A 170 12.92 23.43 -0.73
C GLN A 170 14.02 24.25 -0.03
N GLN A 171 15.20 23.69 0.24
CA GLN A 171 16.31 24.44 0.88
C GLN A 171 17.11 25.28 -0.11
N HIS A 172 17.15 24.95 -1.40
CA HIS A 172 17.89 25.74 -2.40
C HIS A 172 17.14 26.98 -2.89
N ALA A 173 15.81 27.03 -2.76
CA ALA A 173 15.03 28.21 -3.13
C ALA A 173 15.12 29.35 -2.08
N ALA A 174 15.32 29.00 -0.82
CA ALA A 174 15.46 30.00 0.26
C ALA A 174 16.84 30.64 0.33
N ASP A 175 17.91 29.90 -0.01
CA ASP A 175 19.29 30.41 0.01
C ASP A 175 19.62 31.31 -1.20
N GLY A 176 18.94 31.10 -2.34
CA GLY A 176 19.10 31.92 -3.54
C GLY A 176 18.54 33.36 -3.42
N ALA A 177 17.57 33.57 -2.55
CA ALA A 177 16.94 34.87 -2.33
C ALA A 177 17.70 35.77 -1.34
N ALA A 178 18.53 35.18 -0.47
CA ALA A 178 19.29 35.95 0.55
C ALA A 178 20.59 36.55 0.03
N ARG A 179 21.06 36.17 -1.17
CA ARG A 179 22.33 36.69 -1.75
C ARG A 179 22.17 37.81 -2.79
N ARG A 180 20.97 38.37 -2.95
CA ARG A 180 20.69 39.51 -3.88
C ARG A 180 20.11 40.72 -3.17
N ARG A 181 20.69 41.08 -2.03
CA ARG A 181 20.49 42.41 -1.43
C ARG A 181 21.82 42.97 -0.99
#